data_c6b46b97d3b71f14a1b770d1aa885894
#
_entry.id   c6b46b97d3b71f14a1b770d1aa885894
#
_cell.length_a   1.000
_cell.length_b   1.000
_cell.length_c   1.000
_cell.angle_alpha   90.00
_cell.angle_beta   90.00
_cell.angle_gamma   90.00
#
_symmetry.space_group_name_H-M   'P 1'
#
loop_
_entity.id
_entity.type
_entity.pdbx_description
1 polymer ?
#
loop_
_entity_poly.entity_id
_entity_poly.type
_entity_poly.pdbx_seq_one_letter_code
_entity_poly.pdbx_strand_id
1 'polypeptide(L)'
;MCLIAWSQSATAEAPGELVKRLQQASALNIDAVIETQFPNPVPARGFSVADPYSQQAVESVTHWQQAPGYENEVCALRFPANNQTDYELRNFESVAAAKTAGFIVTHQGRCGSCSTLRDLAAYLATPDLTTPARQCARRFGLSRKKQCFEEQIGFTESCAESWAYNAHHTKKECLGTCVADYGLLNLLFHRYGGENVNESGQLRPCLQCDEDKSGPGFKYSAGRTRRNSGITSAIGRPELEIYPVDHSAYFNN
;
A
#
# COMPACT_ATOMS: atom_id res chain seq x y z
N MET A 1 -11.14 20.97 50.02
CA MET A 1 -9.95 20.23 49.55
C MET A 1 -10.29 19.73 48.17
N CYS A 2 -9.90 20.45 47.12
CA CYS A 2 -10.27 20.17 45.73
C CYS A 2 -9.14 19.38 45.12
N LEU A 3 -9.36 18.09 44.81
CA LEU A 3 -8.40 17.26 44.13
C LEU A 3 -8.44 17.58 42.64
N ILE A 4 -7.43 18.29 42.15
CA ILE A 4 -7.21 18.53 40.72
C ILE A 4 -6.61 17.22 40.14
N ALA A 5 -7.46 16.47 39.44
CA ALA A 5 -6.97 15.33 38.64
C ALA A 5 -6.17 15.87 37.44
N TRP A 6 -4.89 15.64 37.45
CA TRP A 6 -4.02 15.87 36.30
C TRP A 6 -4.32 14.78 35.27
N SER A 7 -5.02 15.16 34.20
CA SER A 7 -5.11 14.33 33.01
C SER A 7 -3.73 14.35 32.36
N GLN A 8 -3.03 13.23 32.37
CA GLN A 8 -1.82 13.05 31.57
C GLN A 8 -2.24 13.02 30.11
N SER A 9 -2.01 14.12 29.40
CA SER A 9 -2.06 14.13 27.96
C SER A 9 -1.00 13.15 27.46
N ALA A 10 -1.42 12.06 26.82
CA ALA A 10 -0.48 11.19 26.12
C ALA A 10 0.26 12.07 25.10
N THR A 11 1.55 12.25 25.29
CA THR A 11 2.41 12.97 24.36
C THR A 11 2.45 12.16 23.08
N ALA A 12 2.04 12.74 21.96
CA ALA A 12 2.12 12.10 20.65
C ALA A 12 3.57 11.65 20.40
N GLU A 13 3.73 10.38 20.07
CA GLU A 13 5.04 9.77 19.80
C GLU A 13 5.71 10.49 18.62
N ALA A 14 7.02 10.76 18.72
CA ALA A 14 7.75 11.41 17.64
C ALA A 14 7.71 10.52 16.38
N PRO A 15 7.51 11.08 15.17
CA PRO A 15 7.34 10.29 13.94
C PRO A 15 8.45 9.27 13.69
N GLY A 16 9.69 9.57 14.06
CA GLY A 16 10.82 8.65 13.92
C GLY A 16 10.79 7.46 14.89
N GLU A 17 10.20 7.63 16.07
CA GLU A 17 10.06 6.55 17.04
C GLU A 17 8.95 5.59 16.61
N LEU A 18 7.83 6.12 16.14
CA LEU A 18 6.76 5.31 15.55
C LEU A 18 7.31 4.42 14.42
N VAL A 19 8.06 4.99 13.48
CA VAL A 19 8.67 4.22 12.36
C VAL A 19 9.55 3.09 12.88
N LYS A 20 10.38 3.31 13.89
CA LYS A 20 11.23 2.25 14.48
C LYS A 20 10.39 1.13 15.09
N ARG A 21 9.35 1.44 15.84
CA ARG A 21 8.46 0.45 16.45
C ARG A 21 7.73 -0.38 15.38
N LEU A 22 7.23 0.28 14.33
CA LEU A 22 6.59 -0.39 13.20
C LEU A 22 7.56 -1.34 12.47
N GLN A 23 8.83 -0.97 12.33
CA GLN A 23 9.87 -1.82 11.70
C GLN A 23 10.18 -3.09 12.51
N GLN A 24 10.00 -3.06 13.82
CA GLN A 24 10.25 -4.20 14.72
C GLN A 24 9.05 -5.15 14.82
N ALA A 25 7.88 -4.72 14.36
CA ALA A 25 6.67 -5.52 14.46
C ALA A 25 6.60 -6.61 13.37
N SER A 26 6.12 -7.80 13.74
CA SER A 26 6.02 -8.98 12.88
C SER A 26 4.58 -9.46 12.73
N ALA A 27 4.12 -9.62 11.49
CA ALA A 27 2.81 -10.20 11.22
C ALA A 27 2.85 -11.73 11.36
N LEU A 28 2.00 -12.28 12.24
CA LEU A 28 1.95 -13.72 12.52
C LEU A 28 1.35 -14.55 11.38
N ASN A 29 0.58 -13.93 10.49
CA ASN A 29 -0.24 -14.62 9.50
C ASN A 29 -0.20 -14.02 8.09
N ILE A 30 0.88 -13.33 7.74
CA ILE A 30 0.94 -12.62 6.44
C ILE A 30 0.89 -13.60 5.25
N ASP A 31 1.51 -14.76 5.36
CA ASP A 31 1.50 -15.76 4.29
C ASP A 31 0.07 -16.28 4.04
N ALA A 32 -0.70 -16.58 5.09
CA ALA A 32 -2.09 -16.97 4.96
C ALA A 32 -2.97 -15.86 4.34
N VAL A 33 -2.68 -14.59 4.64
CA VAL A 33 -3.36 -13.45 4.03
C VAL A 33 -3.08 -13.40 2.52
N ILE A 34 -1.83 -13.57 2.11
CA ILE A 34 -1.42 -13.57 0.70
C ILE A 34 -2.06 -14.73 -0.06
N GLU A 35 -2.04 -15.93 0.50
CA GLU A 35 -2.60 -17.15 -0.11
C GLU A 35 -4.11 -17.06 -0.37
N THR A 36 -4.85 -16.32 0.46
CA THR A 36 -6.31 -16.20 0.30
C THR A 36 -6.72 -15.19 -0.78
N GLN A 37 -5.82 -14.34 -1.26
CA GLN A 37 -6.16 -13.30 -2.23
C GLN A 37 -6.41 -13.84 -3.63
N PHE A 38 -5.57 -14.76 -4.08
CA PHE A 38 -5.66 -15.37 -5.41
C PHE A 38 -5.55 -16.89 -5.26
N PRO A 39 -6.65 -17.60 -5.00
CA PRO A 39 -6.60 -19.03 -4.67
C PRO A 39 -6.01 -19.94 -5.77
N ASN A 40 -5.95 -19.46 -7.02
CA ASN A 40 -5.47 -20.26 -8.16
C ASN A 40 -4.30 -19.69 -8.97
N PRO A 41 -3.98 -18.38 -8.94
CA PRO A 41 -2.84 -17.87 -9.72
C PRO A 41 -1.52 -18.43 -9.20
N VAL A 42 -0.68 -18.87 -10.12
CA VAL A 42 0.66 -19.40 -9.80
C VAL A 42 1.65 -18.24 -9.75
N PRO A 43 2.47 -18.13 -8.68
CA PRO A 43 3.54 -17.13 -8.62
C PRO A 43 4.53 -17.32 -9.77
N ALA A 44 5.14 -16.24 -10.26
CA ALA A 44 6.27 -16.34 -11.16
C ALA A 44 7.46 -17.01 -10.44
N ARG A 45 8.39 -17.59 -11.20
CA ARG A 45 9.56 -18.24 -10.62
C ARG A 45 10.34 -17.29 -9.70
N GLY A 46 10.55 -17.68 -8.45
CA GLY A 46 11.24 -16.90 -7.43
C GLY A 46 10.39 -15.78 -6.80
N PHE A 47 9.06 -15.87 -6.94
CA PHE A 47 8.08 -14.99 -6.34
C PHE A 47 7.15 -15.80 -5.45
N SER A 48 6.72 -15.23 -4.33
CA SER A 48 5.72 -15.81 -3.42
C SER A 48 4.32 -15.24 -3.67
N VAL A 49 4.24 -14.02 -4.18
CA VAL A 49 2.97 -13.37 -4.55
C VAL A 49 2.60 -13.76 -5.97
N ALA A 50 1.33 -14.12 -6.17
CA ALA A 50 0.77 -14.38 -7.49
C ALA A 50 0.73 -13.11 -8.35
N ASP A 51 0.83 -13.25 -9.68
CA ASP A 51 0.69 -12.14 -10.62
C ASP A 51 -0.75 -11.60 -10.59
N PRO A 52 -0.98 -10.37 -10.08
CA PRO A 52 -2.32 -9.79 -9.97
C PRO A 52 -2.93 -9.39 -11.32
N TYR A 53 -2.19 -9.53 -12.40
CA TYR A 53 -2.60 -9.20 -13.78
C TYR A 53 -2.74 -10.45 -14.67
N SER A 54 -2.62 -11.65 -14.11
CA SER A 54 -3.01 -12.88 -14.80
C SER A 54 -4.52 -12.87 -15.06
N GLN A 55 -4.98 -13.59 -16.08
CA GLN A 55 -6.41 -13.64 -16.41
C GLN A 55 -7.26 -14.03 -15.20
N GLN A 56 -6.86 -15.05 -14.44
CA GLN A 56 -7.57 -15.51 -13.24
C GLN A 56 -7.59 -14.44 -12.13
N ALA A 57 -6.48 -13.70 -11.96
CA ALA A 57 -6.42 -12.63 -10.98
C ALA A 57 -7.34 -11.46 -11.36
N VAL A 58 -7.39 -11.10 -12.63
CA VAL A 58 -8.30 -10.04 -13.13
C VAL A 58 -9.77 -10.40 -12.89
N GLU A 59 -10.14 -11.66 -13.08
CA GLU A 59 -11.49 -12.14 -12.76
C GLU A 59 -11.78 -12.02 -11.24
N SER A 60 -10.81 -12.39 -10.39
CA SER A 60 -10.93 -12.25 -8.93
C SER A 60 -11.06 -10.80 -8.48
N VAL A 61 -10.26 -9.90 -9.07
CA VAL A 61 -10.33 -8.44 -8.80
C VAL A 61 -11.68 -7.88 -9.21
N THR A 62 -12.17 -8.26 -10.39
CA THR A 62 -13.48 -7.82 -10.89
C THR A 62 -14.61 -8.28 -9.99
N HIS A 63 -14.58 -9.54 -9.58
CA HIS A 63 -15.58 -10.09 -8.65
C HIS A 63 -15.54 -9.38 -7.29
N TRP A 64 -14.34 -9.10 -6.76
CA TRP A 64 -14.19 -8.35 -5.51
C TRP A 64 -14.79 -6.94 -5.62
N GLN A 65 -14.50 -6.20 -6.69
CA GLN A 65 -15.02 -4.84 -6.89
C GLN A 65 -16.54 -4.79 -7.09
N GLN A 66 -17.14 -5.88 -7.55
CA GLN A 66 -18.58 -6.01 -7.72
C GLN A 66 -19.29 -6.53 -6.47
N ALA A 67 -18.55 -7.00 -5.46
CA ALA A 67 -19.16 -7.49 -4.23
C ALA A 67 -19.84 -6.36 -3.45
N PRO A 68 -21.07 -6.55 -2.94
CA PRO A 68 -21.75 -5.54 -2.14
C PRO A 68 -20.91 -5.15 -0.93
N GLY A 69 -20.67 -3.85 -0.75
CA GLY A 69 -19.97 -3.31 0.41
C GLY A 69 -18.44 -3.44 0.37
N TYR A 70 -17.84 -3.82 -0.76
CA TYR A 70 -16.39 -3.93 -0.88
C TYR A 70 -15.64 -2.63 -0.52
N GLU A 71 -16.26 -1.48 -0.76
CA GLU A 71 -15.72 -0.17 -0.40
C GLU A 71 -15.67 0.09 1.12
N ASN A 72 -16.43 -0.68 1.91
CA ASN A 72 -16.44 -0.59 3.37
C ASN A 72 -15.45 -1.55 4.03
N GLU A 73 -14.92 -2.51 3.27
CA GLU A 73 -13.92 -3.45 3.79
C GLU A 73 -12.71 -2.71 4.38
N VAL A 74 -12.18 -3.26 5.46
CA VAL A 74 -10.96 -2.76 6.10
C VAL A 74 -10.03 -3.89 6.48
N CYS A 75 -8.74 -3.60 6.37
CA CYS A 75 -7.70 -4.41 6.99
C CYS A 75 -7.44 -3.87 8.39
N ALA A 76 -7.46 -4.75 9.38
CA ALA A 76 -7.23 -4.40 10.75
C ALA A 76 -6.22 -5.35 11.41
N LEU A 77 -5.57 -4.88 12.46
CA LEU A 77 -4.58 -5.64 13.20
C LEU A 77 -4.94 -5.72 14.68
N ARG A 78 -4.41 -6.74 15.34
CA ARG A 78 -4.48 -6.88 16.79
C ARG A 78 -3.18 -7.48 17.31
N PHE A 79 -2.62 -6.86 18.34
CA PHE A 79 -1.55 -7.46 19.11
C PHE A 79 -2.15 -8.42 20.14
N PRO A 80 -1.64 -9.66 20.29
CA PRO A 80 -2.01 -10.54 21.37
C PRO A 80 -1.73 -9.89 22.74
N ALA A 81 -2.47 -10.29 23.77
CA ALA A 81 -2.27 -9.75 25.12
C ALA A 81 -0.80 -9.86 25.55
N ASN A 82 -0.26 -8.76 26.09
CA ASN A 82 1.13 -8.64 26.54
C ASN A 82 2.22 -8.78 25.46
N ASN A 83 1.87 -8.64 24.18
CA ASN A 83 2.81 -8.63 23.08
C ASN A 83 2.61 -7.36 22.24
N GLN A 84 3.67 -6.59 22.02
CA GLN A 84 3.66 -5.38 21.19
C GLN A 84 4.58 -5.51 19.97
N THR A 85 5.11 -6.70 19.71
CA THR A 85 5.97 -6.98 18.54
C THR A 85 5.27 -7.86 17.52
N ASP A 86 4.52 -8.87 17.95
CA ASP A 86 3.83 -9.77 17.04
C ASP A 86 2.35 -9.44 16.97
N TYR A 87 1.79 -9.39 15.76
CA TYR A 87 0.40 -9.02 15.55
C TYR A 87 -0.27 -9.90 14.49
N GLU A 88 -1.59 -9.98 14.56
CA GLU A 88 -2.46 -10.66 13.62
C GLU A 88 -3.12 -9.64 12.69
N LEU A 89 -3.20 -9.95 11.39
CA LEU A 89 -3.97 -9.21 10.39
C LEU A 89 -5.26 -9.94 10.06
N ARG A 90 -6.36 -9.18 9.86
CA ARG A 90 -7.64 -9.74 9.46
C ARG A 90 -8.44 -8.75 8.60
N ASN A 91 -9.19 -9.31 7.63
CA ASN A 91 -10.19 -8.58 6.86
C ASN A 91 -11.50 -8.46 7.65
N PHE A 92 -12.12 -7.29 7.59
CA PHE A 92 -13.44 -7.03 8.13
C PHE A 92 -14.31 -6.33 7.09
N GLU A 93 -15.61 -6.63 7.13
CA GLU A 93 -16.61 -5.99 6.27
C GLU A 93 -16.81 -4.48 6.58
N SER A 94 -16.41 -4.04 7.76
CA SER A 94 -16.53 -2.65 8.20
C SER A 94 -15.62 -2.31 9.38
N VAL A 95 -15.41 -1.00 9.58
CA VAL A 95 -14.73 -0.45 10.77
C VAL A 95 -15.43 -0.88 12.07
N ALA A 96 -16.76 -0.89 12.08
CA ALA A 96 -17.54 -1.29 13.24
C ALA A 96 -17.29 -2.76 13.61
N ALA A 97 -17.28 -3.66 12.63
CA ALA A 97 -16.97 -5.07 12.83
C ALA A 97 -15.55 -5.29 13.38
N ALA A 98 -14.56 -4.58 12.84
CA ALA A 98 -13.19 -4.63 13.32
C ALA A 98 -13.08 -4.19 14.79
N LYS A 99 -13.66 -3.05 15.14
CA LYS A 99 -13.68 -2.52 16.51
C LYS A 99 -14.37 -3.48 17.50
N THR A 100 -15.51 -4.04 17.12
CA THR A 100 -16.25 -5.01 17.95
C THR A 100 -15.40 -6.26 18.23
N ALA A 101 -14.57 -6.68 17.26
CA ALA A 101 -13.66 -7.81 17.41
C ALA A 101 -12.35 -7.45 18.16
N GLY A 102 -12.16 -6.20 18.60
CA GLY A 102 -10.96 -5.74 19.30
C GLY A 102 -9.76 -5.54 18.36
N PHE A 103 -10.02 -5.26 17.06
CA PHE A 103 -8.98 -4.96 16.08
C PHE A 103 -8.90 -3.46 15.80
N ILE A 104 -7.71 -2.98 15.47
CA ILE A 104 -7.42 -1.59 15.10
C ILE A 104 -7.27 -1.55 13.57
N VAL A 105 -8.03 -0.68 12.91
CA VAL A 105 -7.96 -0.52 11.45
C VAL A 105 -6.60 0.02 11.04
N THR A 106 -5.98 -0.60 10.03
CA THR A 106 -4.68 -0.19 9.50
C THR A 106 -4.76 0.41 8.09
N HIS A 107 -5.77 0.08 7.32
CA HIS A 107 -6.11 0.73 6.06
C HIS A 107 -7.50 0.28 5.58
N GLN A 108 -8.10 1.05 4.66
CA GLN A 108 -9.31 0.67 3.93
C GLN A 108 -8.99 -0.42 2.91
N GLY A 109 -9.97 -1.29 2.63
CA GLY A 109 -9.84 -2.42 1.72
C GLY A 109 -9.22 -3.66 2.36
N ARG A 110 -9.07 -4.71 1.57
CA ARG A 110 -8.55 -6.00 2.02
C ARG A 110 -7.10 -5.92 2.47
N CYS A 111 -6.73 -6.73 3.45
CA CYS A 111 -5.33 -6.98 3.76
C CYS A 111 -4.64 -7.64 2.56
N GLY A 112 -3.41 -7.27 2.30
CA GLY A 112 -2.59 -7.80 1.22
C GLY A 112 -1.10 -7.79 1.56
N SER A 113 -0.27 -8.01 0.56
CA SER A 113 1.18 -8.16 0.71
C SER A 113 1.87 -6.95 1.33
N CYS A 114 1.32 -5.73 1.17
CA CYS A 114 1.85 -4.48 1.77
C CYS A 114 1.13 -4.07 3.07
N SER A 115 0.30 -4.94 3.65
CA SER A 115 -0.47 -4.60 4.86
C SER A 115 0.33 -4.69 6.15
N THR A 116 1.59 -5.14 6.10
CA THR A 116 2.43 -5.25 7.28
C THR A 116 2.76 -3.88 7.88
N LEU A 117 3.03 -3.84 9.17
CA LEU A 117 3.50 -2.62 9.84
C LEU A 117 4.90 -2.21 9.37
N ARG A 118 5.73 -3.18 8.95
CA ARG A 118 7.03 -2.91 8.35
C ARG A 118 6.88 -2.17 7.02
N ASP A 119 5.90 -2.55 6.19
CA ASP A 119 5.62 -1.82 4.94
C ASP A 119 4.99 -0.45 5.22
N LEU A 120 4.16 -0.33 6.26
CA LEU A 120 3.70 0.98 6.73
C LEU A 120 4.87 1.90 7.11
N ALA A 121 5.85 1.37 7.84
CA ALA A 121 7.08 2.11 8.18
C ALA A 121 7.82 2.59 6.93
N ALA A 122 7.94 1.73 5.90
CA ALA A 122 8.56 2.09 4.62
C ALA A 122 7.79 3.22 3.91
N TYR A 123 6.45 3.16 3.90
CA TYR A 123 5.61 4.24 3.36
C TYR A 123 5.78 5.56 4.12
N LEU A 124 5.88 5.53 5.45
CA LEU A 124 6.06 6.73 6.28
C LEU A 124 7.47 7.31 6.15
N ALA A 125 8.48 6.46 6.06
CA ALA A 125 9.88 6.86 5.92
C ALA A 125 10.21 7.47 4.53
N THR A 126 9.37 7.19 3.51
CA THR A 126 9.60 7.62 2.13
C THR A 126 8.46 8.54 1.65
N PRO A 127 8.45 9.83 2.00
CA PRO A 127 7.38 10.76 1.64
C PRO A 127 7.12 10.85 0.13
N ASP A 128 8.17 10.88 -0.68
CA ASP A 128 8.09 10.78 -2.15
C ASP A 128 8.41 9.36 -2.61
N LEU A 129 7.36 8.57 -2.85
CA LEU A 129 7.51 7.26 -3.51
C LEU A 129 7.62 7.36 -5.03
N THR A 130 7.25 8.48 -5.63
CA THR A 130 7.16 8.62 -7.09
C THR A 130 8.54 8.48 -7.74
N THR A 131 9.52 9.15 -7.17
CA THR A 131 10.92 9.13 -7.66
C THR A 131 11.54 7.73 -7.58
N PRO A 132 11.63 7.06 -6.42
CA PRO A 132 12.20 5.71 -6.35
C PRO A 132 11.36 4.69 -7.12
N ALA A 133 10.03 4.79 -7.14
CA ALA A 133 9.18 3.89 -7.92
C ALA A 133 9.47 3.98 -9.43
N ARG A 134 9.63 5.19 -9.98
CA ARG A 134 10.03 5.38 -11.37
C ARG A 134 11.42 4.80 -11.67
N GLN A 135 12.35 4.92 -10.74
CA GLN A 135 13.70 4.33 -10.89
C GLN A 135 13.63 2.80 -10.92
N CYS A 136 12.85 2.18 -10.03
CA CYS A 136 12.68 0.73 -9.97
C CYS A 136 11.88 0.18 -11.15
N ALA A 137 10.85 0.88 -11.62
CA ALA A 137 10.05 0.49 -12.79
C ALA A 137 10.88 0.31 -14.07
N ARG A 138 12.02 1.01 -14.19
CA ARG A 138 12.91 0.94 -15.35
C ARG A 138 13.83 -0.29 -15.34
N ARG A 139 14.03 -0.93 -14.19
CA ARG A 139 14.85 -2.13 -14.11
C ARG A 139 14.30 -3.20 -15.05
N PHE A 140 15.18 -3.94 -15.69
CA PHE A 140 14.78 -4.99 -16.62
C PHE A 140 14.43 -6.29 -15.87
N GLY A 141 13.25 -6.83 -16.16
CA GLY A 141 12.75 -8.05 -15.51
C GLY A 141 12.13 -7.80 -14.13
N LEU A 142 11.27 -8.73 -13.68
CA LEU A 142 10.55 -8.65 -12.42
C LEU A 142 11.50 -8.70 -11.22
N SER A 143 12.44 -9.64 -11.19
CA SER A 143 13.35 -9.83 -10.05
C SER A 143 14.21 -8.60 -9.74
N ARG A 144 14.70 -7.89 -10.79
CA ARG A 144 15.48 -6.66 -10.57
C ARG A 144 14.61 -5.48 -10.13
N LYS A 145 13.32 -5.46 -10.54
CA LYS A 145 12.36 -4.48 -10.02
C LYS A 145 12.10 -4.72 -8.55
N LYS A 146 11.77 -5.97 -8.17
CA LYS A 146 11.56 -6.40 -6.78
C LYS A 146 12.73 -5.98 -5.91
N GLN A 147 13.94 -6.42 -6.23
CA GLN A 147 15.15 -6.05 -5.49
C GLN A 147 15.31 -4.53 -5.33
N CYS A 148 15.04 -3.77 -6.39
CA CYS A 148 15.11 -2.31 -6.31
C CYS A 148 14.09 -1.73 -5.31
N PHE A 149 12.85 -2.23 -5.26
CA PHE A 149 11.83 -1.79 -4.30
C PHE A 149 12.21 -2.15 -2.86
N GLU A 150 12.80 -3.32 -2.63
CA GLU A 150 13.35 -3.71 -1.33
C GLU A 150 14.47 -2.77 -0.88
N GLU A 151 15.46 -2.53 -1.75
CA GLU A 151 16.66 -1.76 -1.42
C GLU A 151 16.40 -0.24 -1.32
N GLN A 152 15.58 0.34 -2.20
CA GLN A 152 15.38 1.79 -2.28
C GLN A 152 14.30 2.31 -1.35
N ILE A 153 13.30 1.48 -1.02
CA ILE A 153 12.14 1.89 -0.24
C ILE A 153 12.09 1.17 1.11
N GLY A 154 12.63 -0.05 1.17
CA GLY A 154 12.62 -0.87 2.39
C GLY A 154 11.35 -1.71 2.53
N PHE A 155 10.62 -1.97 1.45
CA PHE A 155 9.47 -2.87 1.47
C PHE A 155 9.86 -4.30 1.83
N THR A 156 8.93 -5.05 2.41
CA THR A 156 9.05 -6.51 2.54
C THR A 156 9.09 -7.14 1.16
N GLU A 157 9.63 -8.37 1.08
CA GLU A 157 9.75 -9.10 -0.18
C GLU A 157 8.41 -9.20 -0.91
N SER A 158 7.35 -9.60 -0.23
CA SER A 158 6.00 -9.75 -0.81
C SER A 158 5.38 -8.43 -1.27
N CYS A 159 5.61 -7.34 -0.53
CA CYS A 159 5.16 -6.01 -0.96
C CYS A 159 5.94 -5.54 -2.20
N ALA A 160 7.26 -5.73 -2.22
CA ALA A 160 8.11 -5.40 -3.35
C ALA A 160 7.73 -6.21 -4.61
N GLU A 161 7.28 -7.47 -4.47
CA GLU A 161 6.74 -8.28 -5.56
C GLU A 161 5.48 -7.66 -6.17
N SER A 162 4.51 -7.25 -5.35
CA SER A 162 3.31 -6.56 -5.82
C SER A 162 3.64 -5.26 -6.54
N TRP A 163 4.60 -4.48 -6.05
CA TRP A 163 5.11 -3.29 -6.73
C TRP A 163 5.82 -3.61 -8.04
N ALA A 164 6.59 -4.70 -8.09
CA ALA A 164 7.28 -5.13 -9.32
C ALA A 164 6.30 -5.54 -10.41
N TYR A 165 5.24 -6.27 -10.05
CA TYR A 165 4.16 -6.63 -10.97
C TYR A 165 3.43 -5.38 -11.48
N ASN A 166 3.08 -4.44 -10.58
CA ASN A 166 2.44 -3.19 -10.97
C ASN A 166 3.29 -2.42 -11.98
N ALA A 167 4.55 -2.20 -11.67
CA ALA A 167 5.48 -1.50 -12.56
C ALA A 167 5.71 -2.21 -13.90
N HIS A 168 5.62 -3.55 -13.92
CA HIS A 168 5.72 -4.33 -15.16
C HIS A 168 4.46 -4.15 -16.01
N HIS A 169 3.29 -4.26 -15.40
CA HIS A 169 2.01 -4.13 -16.07
C HIS A 169 1.78 -2.70 -16.60
N THR A 170 2.05 -1.68 -15.80
CA THR A 170 1.97 -0.28 -16.22
C THR A 170 2.87 0.00 -17.44
N LYS A 171 4.09 -0.53 -17.42
CA LYS A 171 4.98 -0.39 -18.59
C LYS A 171 4.38 -1.05 -19.83
N LYS A 172 3.74 -2.20 -19.69
CA LYS A 172 3.12 -2.92 -20.82
C LYS A 172 1.91 -2.16 -21.36
N GLU A 173 1.01 -1.72 -20.49
CA GLU A 173 -0.28 -1.15 -20.88
C GLU A 173 -0.23 0.35 -21.17
N CYS A 174 0.66 1.10 -20.48
CA CYS A 174 0.67 2.56 -20.50
C CYS A 174 1.88 3.19 -21.21
N LEU A 175 2.80 2.40 -21.76
CA LEU A 175 4.01 2.96 -22.40
C LEU A 175 3.68 3.98 -23.49
N GLY A 176 2.72 3.70 -24.35
CA GLY A 176 2.29 4.62 -25.43
C GLY A 176 1.76 5.94 -24.87
N THR A 177 0.87 5.88 -23.89
CA THR A 177 0.33 7.06 -23.19
C THR A 177 1.43 7.85 -22.50
N CYS A 178 2.36 7.18 -21.82
CA CYS A 178 3.47 7.85 -21.13
C CYS A 178 4.47 8.50 -22.10
N VAL A 179 4.71 7.88 -23.27
CA VAL A 179 5.52 8.50 -24.35
C VAL A 179 4.83 9.74 -24.90
N ALA A 180 3.52 9.70 -25.10
CA ALA A 180 2.75 10.86 -25.55
C ALA A 180 2.75 11.99 -24.51
N ASP A 181 2.66 11.66 -23.21
CA ASP A 181 2.60 12.62 -22.12
C ASP A 181 3.96 13.27 -21.80
N TYR A 182 5.03 12.48 -21.63
CA TYR A 182 6.36 12.97 -21.24
C TYR A 182 7.29 13.23 -22.41
N GLY A 183 7.04 12.60 -23.57
CA GLY A 183 7.96 12.54 -24.70
C GLY A 183 9.02 11.43 -24.55
N LEU A 184 9.35 10.75 -25.66
CA LEU A 184 10.27 9.62 -25.67
C LEU A 184 11.66 9.95 -25.07
N LEU A 185 12.24 11.08 -25.47
CA LEU A 185 13.55 11.50 -24.98
C LEU A 185 13.54 11.81 -23.48
N ASN A 186 12.48 12.43 -22.98
CA ASN A 186 12.35 12.72 -21.55
C ASN A 186 12.21 11.42 -20.74
N LEU A 187 11.48 10.42 -21.23
CA LEU A 187 11.41 9.11 -20.59
C LEU A 187 12.79 8.40 -20.58
N LEU A 188 13.54 8.47 -21.67
CA LEU A 188 14.87 7.88 -21.78
C LEU A 188 15.89 8.55 -20.85
N PHE A 189 15.88 9.88 -20.81
CA PHE A 189 16.82 10.67 -20.01
C PHE A 189 16.29 11.03 -18.61
N HIS A 190 15.15 10.45 -18.19
CA HIS A 190 14.57 10.61 -16.85
C HIS A 190 14.18 12.04 -16.49
N ARG A 191 13.78 12.83 -17.48
CA ARG A 191 13.33 14.20 -17.32
C ARG A 191 11.80 14.25 -17.19
N TYR A 192 11.30 13.82 -16.04
CA TYR A 192 9.85 13.84 -15.72
C TYR A 192 9.45 15.26 -15.28
N GLY A 193 9.53 16.23 -16.18
CA GLY A 193 9.15 17.60 -15.88
C GLY A 193 7.63 17.79 -15.73
N GLY A 194 7.25 18.82 -14.99
CA GLY A 194 5.87 19.20 -14.74
C GLY A 194 5.26 18.54 -13.51
N GLU A 195 4.09 19.05 -13.12
CA GLU A 195 3.35 18.56 -11.96
C GLU A 195 2.67 17.22 -12.25
N ASN A 196 2.46 16.42 -11.22
CA ASN A 196 1.79 15.11 -11.33
C ASN A 196 0.27 15.25 -11.51
N VAL A 197 -0.28 16.39 -11.13
CA VAL A 197 -1.69 16.77 -11.27
C VAL A 197 -1.78 18.17 -11.88
N ASN A 198 -2.87 18.46 -12.58
CA ASN A 198 -3.17 19.80 -13.07
C ASN A 198 -3.82 20.66 -11.96
N GLU A 199 -4.10 21.94 -12.25
CA GLU A 199 -4.75 22.88 -11.32
C GLU A 199 -6.12 22.40 -10.80
N SER A 200 -6.83 21.55 -11.56
CA SER A 200 -8.09 20.95 -11.14
C SER A 200 -7.93 19.64 -10.37
N GLY A 201 -6.72 19.23 -10.02
CA GLY A 201 -6.43 18.01 -9.28
C GLY A 201 -6.47 16.72 -10.12
N GLN A 202 -6.62 16.83 -11.45
CA GLN A 202 -6.62 15.67 -12.34
C GLN A 202 -5.19 15.18 -12.57
N LEU A 203 -5.03 13.87 -12.59
CA LEU A 203 -3.74 13.23 -12.92
C LEU A 203 -3.31 13.51 -14.35
N ARG A 204 -1.99 13.59 -14.56
CA ARG A 204 -1.43 13.52 -15.91
C ARG A 204 -1.82 12.22 -16.60
N PRO A 205 -1.91 12.21 -17.93
CA PRO A 205 -2.36 11.05 -18.70
C PRO A 205 -1.61 9.75 -18.40
N CYS A 206 -0.28 9.80 -18.22
CA CYS A 206 0.52 8.62 -17.88
C CYS A 206 0.15 8.05 -16.49
N LEU A 207 -0.03 8.91 -15.48
CA LEU A 207 -0.41 8.50 -14.14
C LEU A 207 -1.87 8.03 -14.09
N GLN A 208 -2.76 8.68 -14.84
CA GLN A 208 -4.15 8.24 -14.96
C GLN A 208 -4.24 6.84 -15.59
N CYS A 209 -3.45 6.57 -16.64
CA CYS A 209 -3.39 5.25 -17.24
C CYS A 209 -2.92 4.18 -16.25
N ASP A 210 -1.90 4.47 -15.43
CA ASP A 210 -1.44 3.57 -14.36
C ASP A 210 -2.57 3.29 -13.35
N GLU A 211 -3.25 4.34 -12.89
CA GLU A 211 -4.37 4.22 -11.95
C GLU A 211 -5.50 3.35 -12.51
N ASP A 212 -5.87 3.56 -13.79
CA ASP A 212 -6.98 2.86 -14.42
C ASP A 212 -6.65 1.42 -14.80
N LYS A 213 -5.44 1.18 -15.32
CA LYS A 213 -5.05 -0.13 -15.86
C LYS A 213 -4.40 -1.04 -14.82
N SER A 214 -3.57 -0.49 -13.95
CA SER A 214 -2.79 -1.27 -12.99
C SER A 214 -3.31 -1.12 -11.55
N GLY A 215 -3.95 0.00 -11.23
CA GLY A 215 -4.43 0.31 -9.88
C GLY A 215 -5.33 -0.75 -9.26
N PRO A 216 -6.35 -1.30 -9.93
CA PRO A 216 -7.24 -2.30 -9.34
C PRO A 216 -6.50 -3.58 -8.89
N GLY A 217 -5.70 -4.17 -9.77
CA GLY A 217 -4.89 -5.35 -9.46
C GLY A 217 -3.87 -5.09 -8.36
N PHE A 218 -3.23 -3.92 -8.39
CA PHE A 218 -2.31 -3.51 -7.35
C PHE A 218 -3.00 -3.38 -5.99
N LYS A 219 -4.12 -2.66 -5.90
CA LYS A 219 -4.87 -2.48 -4.64
C LYS A 219 -5.29 -3.82 -4.04
N TYR A 220 -5.75 -4.74 -4.87
CA TYR A 220 -6.17 -6.06 -4.42
C TYR A 220 -4.99 -6.89 -3.90
N SER A 221 -3.86 -6.93 -4.62
CA SER A 221 -2.66 -7.67 -4.24
C SER A 221 -1.93 -7.05 -3.05
N ALA A 222 -1.65 -5.76 -3.13
CA ALA A 222 -0.90 -5.03 -2.11
C ALA A 222 -1.72 -4.77 -0.83
N GLY A 223 -3.04 -4.57 -0.97
CA GLY A 223 -3.92 -4.16 0.11
C GLY A 223 -3.70 -2.69 0.47
N ARG A 224 -2.55 -2.38 1.03
CA ARG A 224 -2.18 -1.02 1.44
C ARG A 224 -1.70 -0.17 0.27
N THR A 225 -2.21 1.06 0.24
CA THR A 225 -1.70 2.19 -0.55
C THR A 225 -1.57 3.41 0.37
N ARG A 226 -0.94 4.50 -0.08
CA ARG A 226 -0.90 5.73 0.70
C ARG A 226 -2.30 6.27 0.99
N ARG A 227 -3.14 6.38 -0.05
CA ARG A 227 -4.49 6.94 0.07
C ARG A 227 -5.37 6.18 1.05
N ASN A 228 -5.39 4.86 0.96
CA ASN A 228 -6.26 4.06 1.83
C ASN A 228 -5.71 3.87 3.26
N SER A 229 -4.54 4.45 3.55
CA SER A 229 -3.86 4.36 4.85
C SER A 229 -3.66 5.71 5.53
N GLY A 230 -4.32 6.78 5.06
CA GLY A 230 -4.17 8.11 5.67
C GLY A 230 -2.81 8.78 5.46
N ILE A 231 -2.02 8.31 4.47
CA ILE A 231 -0.69 8.83 4.22
C ILE A 231 -0.73 9.75 3.00
N THR A 232 -0.30 10.99 3.17
CA THR A 232 -0.17 11.94 2.06
C THR A 232 0.85 11.46 1.02
N SER A 233 0.66 11.85 -0.23
CA SER A 233 1.50 11.47 -1.36
C SER A 233 2.16 12.70 -1.98
N ALA A 234 3.32 12.52 -2.62
CA ALA A 234 3.90 13.51 -3.52
C ALA A 234 3.01 13.78 -4.76
N ILE A 235 2.10 12.85 -5.07
CA ILE A 235 1.01 13.09 -6.04
C ILE A 235 -0.14 13.72 -5.28
N GLY A 236 -0.42 15.00 -5.54
CA GLY A 236 -1.52 15.74 -4.91
C GLY A 236 -2.86 15.00 -5.10
N ARG A 237 -3.62 14.88 -4.04
CA ARG A 237 -4.97 14.29 -4.03
C ARG A 237 -5.88 15.12 -3.17
N PRO A 238 -7.17 15.23 -3.49
CA PRO A 238 -8.15 15.83 -2.59
C PRO A 238 -8.13 15.10 -1.23
N GLU A 239 -8.22 15.86 -0.13
CA GLU A 239 -8.24 15.27 1.22
C GLU A 239 -9.36 14.22 1.40
N LEU A 240 -10.50 14.43 0.75
CA LEU A 240 -11.63 13.48 0.77
C LEU A 240 -11.31 12.11 0.16
N GLU A 241 -10.26 12.01 -0.66
CA GLU A 241 -9.80 10.74 -1.22
C GLU A 241 -8.80 10.01 -0.30
N ILE A 242 -8.38 10.64 0.80
CA ILE A 242 -7.45 10.05 1.76
C ILE A 242 -8.25 9.47 2.91
N TYR A 243 -8.24 8.15 3.04
CA TYR A 243 -8.94 7.46 4.11
C TYR A 243 -8.24 7.69 5.45
N PRO A 244 -8.90 8.28 6.46
CA PRO A 244 -8.25 8.65 7.71
C PRO A 244 -7.94 7.42 8.57
N VAL A 245 -6.66 7.27 8.95
CA VAL A 245 -6.18 6.23 9.89
C VAL A 245 -5.25 6.87 10.91
N ASP A 246 -5.49 6.58 12.18
CA ASP A 246 -4.59 6.96 13.27
C ASP A 246 -3.59 5.82 13.56
N HIS A 247 -2.39 5.96 13.03
CA HIS A 247 -1.32 4.98 13.20
C HIS A 247 -0.65 5.04 14.58
N SER A 248 -0.89 6.09 15.37
CA SER A 248 -0.35 6.20 16.73
C SER A 248 -1.09 5.29 17.72
N ALA A 249 -2.32 4.86 17.37
CA ALA A 249 -3.16 4.05 18.23
C ALA A 249 -2.64 2.60 18.46
N TYR A 250 -1.73 2.11 17.62
CA TYR A 250 -1.30 0.70 17.66
C TYR A 250 -0.60 0.30 18.97
N PHE A 251 0.07 1.24 19.60
CA PHE A 251 0.92 0.98 20.75
C PHE A 251 0.46 1.64 22.04
N ASN A 252 -0.76 2.18 22.05
CA ASN A 252 -1.34 2.92 23.19
C ASN A 252 -2.12 2.03 24.17
N ASN A 253 -1.93 0.72 24.17
CA ASN A 253 -2.58 -0.24 25.07
C ASN A 253 -1.71 -0.58 26.27
#